data_ae43489e13b266e8ac699618782ded29
#
_entry.id   ae43489e13b266e8ac699618782ded29
#
_cell.length_a   1.000
_cell.length_b   1.000
_cell.length_c   1.000
_cell.angle_alpha   90.00
_cell.angle_beta   90.00
_cell.angle_gamma   90.00
#
_symmetry.space_group_name_H-M   'P 1'
#
loop_
_entity.id
_entity.type
_entity.pdbx_description
1 polymer ?
#
loop_
_entity_poly.entity_id
_entity_poly.type
_entity_poly.pdbx_seq_one_letter_code
_entity_poly.pdbx_strand_id
1 'polypeptide(L)'
;SVGRITPAVADTDSKQQHDVTAFPYGAPREERQPERIEPGGCNICFNACTTNFHFKGDKLVKVTGNPADPKLKGRVCPKSQLTLQLYNSKDRLKNPLKRIGARGDNVFEPITWDQALDEIAEKLSEVREQHGPDALGIFTGTRTGTLTNKGYIRMFSQMWGTPNVETTEPYCSSGKNIAYNLVQGVGGSGNSYVEDDLGAAELYVYIGDNQAETRPVHF
;
A
#
# COMPACT_ATOMS: atom_id res chain seq x y z
N SER A 1 5.36 19.26 26.97
CA SER A 1 6.06 17.97 27.06
C SER A 1 5.47 17.04 26.02
N VAL A 2 6.24 16.81 24.97
CA VAL A 2 5.87 15.85 23.92
C VAL A 2 6.06 14.47 24.52
N GLY A 3 4.94 13.75 24.78
CA GLY A 3 4.98 12.40 25.27
C GLY A 3 5.65 11.50 24.22
N ARG A 4 6.72 10.80 24.62
CA ARG A 4 7.33 9.74 23.83
C ARG A 4 6.28 8.66 23.57
N ILE A 5 5.90 8.49 22.30
CA ILE A 5 5.22 7.28 21.83
C ILE A 5 6.31 6.21 21.77
N THR A 6 6.44 5.42 22.83
CA THR A 6 7.15 4.15 22.75
C THR A 6 6.21 3.20 22.02
N PRO A 7 6.60 2.62 20.87
CA PRO A 7 5.85 1.50 20.33
C PRO A 7 5.86 0.41 21.39
N ALA A 8 4.70 -0.17 21.69
CA ALA A 8 4.63 -1.39 22.48
C ALA A 8 5.47 -2.42 21.73
N VAL A 9 6.68 -2.67 22.23
CA VAL A 9 7.47 -3.82 21.82
C VAL A 9 6.66 -5.01 22.32
N ALA A 10 6.08 -5.74 21.39
CA ALA A 10 5.49 -7.03 21.70
C ALA A 10 6.55 -7.81 22.46
N ASP A 11 6.11 -8.41 23.58
CA ASP A 11 6.92 -9.23 24.45
C ASP A 11 7.71 -10.24 23.61
N THR A 12 9.03 -10.03 23.49
CA THR A 12 9.91 -10.80 22.61
C THR A 12 10.33 -12.13 23.25
N ASP A 13 9.74 -12.52 24.37
CA ASP A 13 10.10 -13.74 25.09
C ASP A 13 9.21 -14.95 24.77
N SER A 14 8.20 -14.82 23.93
CA SER A 14 7.67 -15.99 23.24
C SER A 14 8.57 -16.25 22.04
N LYS A 15 9.43 -17.25 22.11
CA LYS A 15 10.01 -17.94 20.98
C LYS A 15 8.86 -18.54 20.13
N GLN A 16 8.08 -17.68 19.47
CA GLN A 16 7.30 -18.09 18.34
C GLN A 16 8.33 -18.51 17.29
N GLN A 17 8.70 -19.79 17.33
CA GLN A 17 9.27 -20.45 16.17
C GLN A 17 8.29 -20.11 15.02
N HIS A 18 8.69 -19.17 14.18
CA HIS A 18 7.96 -18.93 12.95
C HIS A 18 7.91 -20.28 12.25
N ASP A 19 6.74 -20.87 12.24
CA ASP A 19 6.51 -22.10 11.50
C ASP A 19 6.71 -21.81 10.01
N VAL A 20 7.95 -21.94 9.57
CA VAL A 20 8.32 -21.74 8.17
C VAL A 20 7.62 -22.73 7.25
N THR A 21 7.06 -23.81 7.83
CA THR A 21 6.24 -24.76 7.07
C THR A 21 4.87 -24.17 6.71
N ALA A 22 4.41 -23.14 7.42
CA ALA A 22 3.20 -22.39 7.07
C ALA A 22 3.36 -21.53 5.80
N PHE A 23 4.59 -21.31 5.32
CA PHE A 23 4.84 -20.57 4.11
C PHE A 23 4.86 -21.48 2.88
N PRO A 24 4.30 -21.02 1.74
CA PRO A 24 4.26 -21.79 0.50
C PRO A 24 5.65 -22.22 -0.01
N TYR A 25 6.72 -21.59 0.45
CA TYR A 25 8.10 -21.95 0.06
C TYR A 25 8.54 -23.32 0.57
N GLY A 26 8.05 -23.74 1.74
CA GLY A 26 8.35 -25.08 2.30
C GLY A 26 7.38 -26.17 1.85
N ALA A 27 6.26 -25.80 1.22
CA ALA A 27 5.27 -26.78 0.80
C ALA A 27 5.75 -27.61 -0.40
N PRO A 28 5.40 -28.92 -0.49
CA PRO A 28 5.67 -29.75 -1.64
C PRO A 28 5.19 -29.09 -2.94
N ARG A 29 5.84 -29.41 -4.07
CA ARG A 29 5.52 -28.82 -5.37
C ARG A 29 4.07 -29.04 -5.78
N GLU A 30 3.50 -30.17 -5.43
CA GLU A 30 2.11 -30.54 -5.72
C GLU A 30 1.10 -29.67 -4.96
N GLU A 31 1.42 -29.29 -3.73
CA GLU A 31 0.58 -28.39 -2.94
C GLU A 31 0.58 -26.95 -3.47
N ARG A 32 1.59 -26.59 -4.27
CA ARG A 32 1.75 -25.26 -4.87
C ARG A 32 1.18 -25.15 -6.28
N GLN A 33 0.54 -26.19 -6.82
CA GLN A 33 -0.15 -26.11 -8.10
C GLN A 33 -1.39 -25.22 -7.95
N PRO A 34 -1.50 -24.15 -8.74
CA PRO A 34 -2.64 -23.24 -8.64
C PRO A 34 -3.88 -23.85 -9.29
N GLU A 35 -5.03 -23.55 -8.72
CA GLU A 35 -6.33 -23.84 -9.29
C GLU A 35 -6.90 -22.63 -10.04
N ARG A 36 -6.46 -21.43 -9.66
CA ARG A 36 -6.92 -20.16 -10.21
C ARG A 36 -5.77 -19.17 -10.29
N ILE A 37 -5.73 -18.41 -11.39
CA ILE A 37 -4.75 -17.35 -11.60
C ILE A 37 -5.52 -16.05 -11.86
N GLU A 38 -5.22 -15.02 -11.07
CA GLU A 38 -5.86 -13.71 -11.19
C GLU A 38 -4.82 -12.62 -11.44
N PRO A 39 -5.05 -11.74 -12.42
CA PRO A 39 -4.19 -10.60 -12.63
C PRO A 39 -4.37 -9.58 -11.49
N GLY A 40 -3.30 -8.91 -11.14
CA GLY A 40 -3.32 -7.87 -10.12
C GLY A 40 -2.06 -7.02 -10.11
N GLY A 41 -1.83 -6.29 -9.04
CA GLY A 41 -0.68 -5.40 -8.89
C GLY A 41 0.07 -5.61 -7.59
N CYS A 42 1.40 -5.60 -7.67
CA CYS A 42 2.25 -5.59 -6.49
C CYS A 42 2.27 -4.20 -5.86
N ASN A 43 2.00 -4.13 -4.56
CA ASN A 43 1.95 -2.88 -3.79
C ASN A 43 3.11 -2.72 -2.79
N ILE A 44 4.17 -3.49 -2.91
CA ILE A 44 5.30 -3.45 -1.97
C ILE A 44 6.16 -2.18 -2.17
N CYS A 45 6.32 -1.72 -3.40
CA CYS A 45 7.05 -0.49 -3.70
C CYS A 45 6.33 0.37 -4.75
N PHE A 46 6.89 1.54 -5.08
CA PHE A 46 6.29 2.49 -6.02
C PHE A 46 6.14 2.01 -7.46
N ASN A 47 6.82 0.94 -7.82
CA ASN A 47 6.82 0.45 -9.19
C ASN A 47 5.47 -0.12 -9.62
N ALA A 48 4.63 -0.55 -8.66
CA ALA A 48 3.29 -1.08 -8.89
C ALA A 48 3.25 -2.13 -10.03
N CYS A 49 4.21 -3.05 -10.02
CA CYS A 49 4.35 -4.08 -11.06
C CYS A 49 3.08 -4.89 -11.23
N THR A 50 2.69 -5.12 -12.48
CA THR A 50 1.58 -6.02 -12.81
C THR A 50 1.99 -7.46 -12.55
N THR A 51 1.19 -8.16 -11.78
CA THR A 51 1.47 -9.50 -11.30
C THR A 51 0.32 -10.45 -11.58
N ASN A 52 0.61 -11.73 -11.60
CA ASN A 52 -0.38 -12.80 -11.55
C ASN A 52 -0.33 -13.45 -10.17
N PHE A 53 -1.48 -13.48 -9.51
CA PHE A 53 -1.69 -14.14 -8.24
C PHE A 53 -2.23 -15.55 -8.47
N HIS A 54 -1.54 -16.54 -7.95
CA HIS A 54 -1.88 -17.94 -8.12
C HIS A 54 -2.48 -18.47 -6.82
N PHE A 55 -3.72 -18.92 -6.88
CA PHE A 55 -4.48 -19.40 -5.73
C PHE A 55 -4.69 -20.91 -5.78
N LYS A 56 -4.72 -21.52 -4.60
CA LYS A 56 -5.27 -22.86 -4.34
C LYS A 56 -6.32 -22.72 -3.24
N GLY A 57 -7.60 -22.90 -3.61
CA GLY A 57 -8.69 -22.44 -2.78
C GLY A 57 -8.54 -20.94 -2.49
N ASP A 58 -8.60 -20.54 -1.23
CA ASP A 58 -8.41 -19.16 -0.77
C ASP A 58 -6.95 -18.82 -0.45
N LYS A 59 -6.03 -19.78 -0.59
CA LYS A 59 -4.62 -19.56 -0.25
C LYS A 59 -3.85 -19.06 -1.46
N LEU A 60 -3.13 -17.95 -1.29
CA LEU A 60 -2.18 -17.47 -2.29
C LEU A 60 -0.90 -18.32 -2.21
N VAL A 61 -0.59 -19.06 -3.27
CA VAL A 61 0.52 -20.02 -3.29
C VAL A 61 1.73 -19.56 -4.11
N LYS A 62 1.53 -18.58 -5.02
CA LYS A 62 2.60 -18.06 -5.87
C LYS A 62 2.26 -16.68 -6.40
N VAL A 63 3.28 -15.84 -6.59
CA VAL A 63 3.18 -14.56 -7.30
C VAL A 63 4.19 -14.57 -8.44
N THR A 64 3.75 -14.24 -9.65
CA THR A 64 4.62 -14.08 -10.82
C THR A 64 4.36 -12.73 -11.48
N GLY A 65 5.27 -12.28 -12.32
CA GLY A 65 5.00 -11.15 -13.20
C GLY A 65 3.94 -11.52 -14.25
N ASN A 66 3.20 -10.53 -14.70
CA ASN A 66 2.26 -10.70 -15.79
C ASN A 66 2.97 -10.53 -17.14
N PRO A 67 3.06 -11.57 -17.99
CA PRO A 67 3.71 -11.46 -19.29
C PRO A 67 3.03 -10.47 -20.25
N ALA A 68 1.74 -10.16 -20.03
CA ALA A 68 1.00 -9.18 -20.81
C ALA A 68 1.33 -7.71 -20.44
N ASP A 69 2.13 -7.49 -19.39
CA ASP A 69 2.61 -6.15 -19.04
C ASP A 69 3.57 -5.64 -20.14
N PRO A 70 3.23 -4.55 -20.85
CA PRO A 70 4.05 -4.04 -21.94
C PRO A 70 5.41 -3.51 -21.47
N LYS A 71 5.51 -3.06 -20.21
CA LYS A 71 6.73 -2.50 -19.63
C LYS A 71 7.63 -3.58 -19.06
N LEU A 72 7.10 -4.36 -18.13
CA LEU A 72 7.91 -5.30 -17.37
C LEU A 72 7.99 -6.69 -18.00
N LYS A 73 7.09 -7.01 -18.97
CA LYS A 73 7.13 -8.25 -19.75
C LYS A 73 7.27 -9.52 -18.86
N GLY A 74 6.53 -9.54 -17.75
CA GLY A 74 6.56 -10.65 -16.79
C GLY A 74 7.68 -10.59 -15.74
N ARG A 75 8.50 -9.55 -15.72
CA ARG A 75 9.53 -9.38 -14.68
C ARG A 75 8.92 -8.92 -13.36
N VAL A 76 9.40 -9.50 -12.27
CA VAL A 76 9.12 -9.07 -10.89
C VAL A 76 10.37 -9.24 -10.05
N CYS A 77 10.53 -8.41 -9.03
CA CYS A 77 11.63 -8.53 -8.09
C CYS A 77 11.28 -9.47 -6.91
N PRO A 78 12.26 -9.93 -6.14
CA PRO A 78 12.04 -10.79 -4.97
C PRO A 78 11.07 -10.20 -3.93
N LYS A 79 11.00 -8.87 -3.79
CA LYS A 79 10.09 -8.20 -2.84
C LYS A 79 8.62 -8.55 -3.10
N SER A 80 8.23 -8.84 -4.35
CA SER A 80 6.84 -9.23 -4.68
C SER A 80 6.40 -10.50 -3.94
N GLN A 81 7.35 -11.35 -3.55
CA GLN A 81 7.07 -12.58 -2.82
C GLN A 81 6.59 -12.31 -1.38
N LEU A 82 6.87 -11.15 -0.81
CA LEU A 82 6.31 -10.74 0.48
C LEU A 82 4.77 -10.69 0.46
N THR A 83 4.18 -10.52 -0.72
CA THR A 83 2.71 -10.56 -0.88
C THR A 83 2.12 -11.90 -0.41
N LEU A 84 2.86 -13.00 -0.56
CA LEU A 84 2.44 -14.32 -0.07
C LEU A 84 2.27 -14.32 1.45
N GLN A 85 3.24 -13.73 2.15
CA GLN A 85 3.22 -13.64 3.60
C GLN A 85 2.11 -12.70 4.07
N LEU A 86 2.00 -11.53 3.45
CA LEU A 86 0.99 -10.54 3.79
C LEU A 86 -0.43 -11.05 3.56
N TYR A 87 -0.66 -11.75 2.46
CA TYR A 87 -1.99 -12.27 2.13
C TYR A 87 -2.41 -13.40 3.06
N ASN A 88 -1.50 -14.34 3.33
CA ASN A 88 -1.78 -15.54 4.13
C ASN A 88 -1.57 -15.32 5.64
N SER A 89 -1.18 -14.13 6.08
CA SER A 89 -0.94 -13.84 7.50
C SER A 89 -2.17 -14.14 8.34
N LYS A 90 -1.97 -14.81 9.47
CA LYS A 90 -3.03 -15.05 10.47
C LYS A 90 -3.47 -13.77 11.14
N ASP A 91 -2.58 -12.76 11.20
CA ASP A 91 -2.83 -11.47 11.83
C ASP A 91 -3.50 -10.46 10.87
N ARG A 92 -3.79 -10.90 9.63
CA ARG A 92 -4.48 -10.06 8.67
C ARG A 92 -5.91 -9.77 9.14
N LEU A 93 -6.24 -8.49 9.27
CA LEU A 93 -7.59 -8.06 9.60
C LEU A 93 -8.57 -8.46 8.49
N LYS A 94 -9.65 -9.13 8.87
CA LYS A 94 -10.72 -9.56 7.94
C LYS A 94 -12.02 -8.78 8.14
N ASN A 95 -12.18 -8.19 9.31
CA ASN A 95 -13.36 -7.41 9.69
C ASN A 95 -12.91 -6.06 10.24
N PRO A 96 -13.76 -5.04 10.23
CA PRO A 96 -13.52 -3.82 10.98
C PRO A 96 -13.36 -4.12 12.47
N LEU A 97 -12.52 -3.35 13.13
CA LEU A 97 -12.30 -3.46 14.58
C LEU A 97 -12.76 -2.19 15.27
N LYS A 98 -13.62 -2.34 16.27
CA LYS A 98 -14.04 -1.27 17.17
C LYS A 98 -13.24 -1.31 18.45
N ARG A 99 -12.67 -0.18 18.85
CA ARG A 99 -12.02 -0.06 20.15
C ARG A 99 -13.06 -0.01 21.26
N ILE A 100 -12.91 -0.90 22.24
CA ILE A 100 -13.78 -1.00 23.43
C ILE A 100 -13.11 -0.51 24.72
N GLY A 101 -11.78 -0.33 24.69
CA GLY A 101 -11.00 0.22 25.81
C GLY A 101 -10.71 1.72 25.65
N ALA A 102 -10.03 2.29 26.63
CA ALA A 102 -9.49 3.64 26.56
C ALA A 102 -8.42 3.76 25.47
N ARG A 103 -8.04 4.99 25.12
CA ARG A 103 -6.92 5.22 24.22
C ARG A 103 -5.63 4.71 24.83
N GLY A 104 -4.93 3.83 24.12
CA GLY A 104 -3.69 3.20 24.59
C GLY A 104 -3.83 1.78 25.09
N ASP A 105 -5.04 1.33 25.46
CA ASP A 105 -5.25 -0.03 25.99
C ASP A 105 -5.14 -1.12 24.90
N ASN A 106 -5.24 -0.75 23.63
CA ASN A 106 -5.20 -1.66 22.47
C ASN A 106 -6.24 -2.79 22.54
N VAL A 107 -7.39 -2.55 23.17
CA VAL A 107 -8.48 -3.53 23.27
C VAL A 107 -9.51 -3.25 22.17
N PHE A 108 -9.71 -4.22 21.28
CA PHE A 108 -10.59 -4.11 20.13
C PHE A 108 -11.47 -5.35 20.01
N GLU A 109 -12.67 -5.16 19.44
CA GLU A 109 -13.56 -6.25 19.06
C GLU A 109 -13.91 -6.17 17.56
N PRO A 110 -14.10 -7.32 16.88
CA PRO A 110 -14.58 -7.35 15.51
C PRO A 110 -16.04 -6.91 15.46
N ILE A 111 -16.34 -6.05 14.48
CA ILE A 111 -17.71 -5.61 14.17
C ILE A 111 -18.01 -5.85 12.68
N THR A 112 -19.29 -5.72 12.30
CA THR A 112 -19.69 -5.80 10.89
C THR A 112 -19.32 -4.54 10.14
N TRP A 113 -19.26 -4.61 8.81
CA TRP A 113 -19.07 -3.43 7.96
C TRP A 113 -20.24 -2.44 8.08
N ASP A 114 -21.47 -2.94 8.14
CA ASP A 114 -22.66 -2.10 8.28
C ASP A 114 -22.61 -1.31 9.58
N GLN A 115 -22.34 -1.99 10.69
CA GLN A 115 -22.16 -1.33 11.98
C GLN A 115 -21.05 -0.28 11.95
N ALA A 116 -19.90 -0.61 11.34
CA ALA A 116 -18.77 0.33 11.26
C ALA A 116 -19.14 1.59 10.45
N LEU A 117 -19.80 1.40 9.31
CA LEU A 117 -20.20 2.51 8.44
C LEU A 117 -21.27 3.39 9.08
N ASP A 118 -22.27 2.80 9.74
CA ASP A 118 -23.33 3.54 10.44
C ASP A 118 -22.76 4.39 11.57
N GLU A 119 -21.94 3.81 12.45
CA GLU A 119 -21.29 4.54 13.54
C GLU A 119 -20.38 5.67 13.06
N ILE A 120 -19.62 5.44 11.97
CA ILE A 120 -18.78 6.48 11.37
C ILE A 120 -19.63 7.60 10.77
N ALA A 121 -20.69 7.25 10.05
CA ALA A 121 -21.58 8.23 9.43
C ALA A 121 -22.29 9.09 10.48
N GLU A 122 -22.81 8.47 11.54
CA GLU A 122 -23.42 9.17 12.67
C GLU A 122 -22.44 10.16 13.31
N LYS A 123 -21.22 9.68 13.64
CA LYS A 123 -20.22 10.52 14.30
C LYS A 123 -19.73 11.67 13.42
N LEU A 124 -19.55 11.43 12.15
CA LEU A 124 -19.17 12.47 11.20
C LEU A 124 -20.31 13.51 11.05
N SER A 125 -21.57 13.06 10.99
CA SER A 125 -22.73 13.96 10.93
C SER A 125 -22.82 14.86 12.15
N GLU A 126 -22.67 14.32 13.35
CA GLU A 126 -22.61 15.11 14.59
C GLU A 126 -21.51 16.19 14.52
N VAL A 127 -20.30 15.82 14.11
CA VAL A 127 -19.17 16.77 13.99
C VAL A 127 -19.51 17.89 13.00
N ARG A 128 -20.11 17.53 11.87
CA ARG A 128 -20.50 18.50 10.84
C ARG A 128 -21.60 19.47 11.36
N GLU A 129 -22.57 18.95 12.07
CA GLU A 129 -23.67 19.77 12.64
C GLU A 129 -23.16 20.73 13.71
N GLN A 130 -22.24 20.28 14.55
CA GLN A 130 -21.73 21.08 15.68
C GLN A 130 -20.65 22.08 15.28
N HIS A 131 -19.80 21.74 14.31
CA HIS A 131 -18.57 22.46 14.01
C HIS A 131 -18.39 22.87 12.55
N GLY A 132 -19.35 22.47 11.69
CA GLY A 132 -19.27 22.73 10.25
C GLY A 132 -18.39 21.75 9.47
N PRO A 133 -18.40 21.83 8.14
CA PRO A 133 -17.68 20.90 7.28
C PRO A 133 -16.16 21.00 7.42
N ASP A 134 -15.63 22.17 7.76
CA ASP A 134 -14.18 22.42 7.89
C ASP A 134 -13.56 21.73 9.11
N ALA A 135 -14.37 21.21 10.02
CA ALA A 135 -13.90 20.44 11.17
C ALA A 135 -13.32 19.06 10.78
N LEU A 136 -13.58 18.59 9.56
CA LEU A 136 -13.02 17.36 9.05
C LEU A 136 -11.71 17.62 8.29
N GLY A 137 -10.61 17.07 8.80
CA GLY A 137 -9.34 16.96 8.09
C GLY A 137 -9.12 15.56 7.56
N ILE A 138 -8.75 15.42 6.28
CA ILE A 138 -8.44 14.16 5.63
C ILE A 138 -6.95 14.14 5.29
N PHE A 139 -6.22 13.17 5.84
CA PHE A 139 -4.82 12.96 5.53
C PHE A 139 -4.61 11.59 4.89
N THR A 140 -3.95 11.55 3.73
CA THR A 140 -3.77 10.31 2.97
C THR A 140 -2.30 10.01 2.73
N GLY A 141 -1.95 8.73 2.83
CA GLY A 141 -0.64 8.25 2.45
C GLY A 141 -0.54 7.92 0.96
N THR A 142 0.69 7.74 0.49
CA THR A 142 0.97 7.54 -0.93
C THR A 142 0.35 6.26 -1.49
N ARG A 143 0.25 5.20 -0.70
CA ARG A 143 -0.28 3.90 -1.18
C ARG A 143 -1.79 3.84 -1.18
N THR A 144 -2.44 4.45 -0.23
CA THR A 144 -3.88 4.67 -0.24
C THR A 144 -4.29 5.67 -1.32
N GLY A 145 -3.37 6.48 -1.76
CA GLY A 145 -3.55 7.48 -2.81
C GLY A 145 -3.32 6.98 -4.24
N THR A 146 -3.25 5.66 -4.51
CA THR A 146 -3.22 5.18 -5.89
C THR A 146 -4.46 5.64 -6.64
N LEU A 147 -4.36 5.73 -7.95
CA LEU A 147 -5.27 6.42 -8.87
C LEU A 147 -6.77 6.30 -8.54
N THR A 148 -7.19 5.14 -8.04
CA THR A 148 -8.60 4.88 -7.68
C THR A 148 -9.01 5.61 -6.38
N ASN A 149 -8.16 5.56 -5.38
CA ASN A 149 -8.50 6.11 -4.06
C ASN A 149 -8.42 7.64 -4.01
N LYS A 150 -7.53 8.27 -4.78
CA LYS A 150 -7.49 9.74 -4.89
C LYS A 150 -8.81 10.31 -5.44
N GLY A 151 -9.43 9.63 -6.40
CA GLY A 151 -10.72 10.01 -6.93
C GLY A 151 -11.84 9.96 -5.88
N TYR A 152 -11.94 8.87 -5.15
CA TYR A 152 -12.96 8.69 -4.10
C TYR A 152 -12.78 9.66 -2.94
N ILE A 153 -11.54 9.88 -2.48
CA ILE A 153 -11.25 10.83 -1.40
C ILE A 153 -11.61 12.24 -1.81
N ARG A 154 -11.26 12.64 -3.03
CA ARG A 154 -11.61 13.96 -3.57
C ARG A 154 -13.12 14.12 -3.71
N MET A 155 -13.80 13.11 -4.23
CA MET A 155 -15.26 13.12 -4.33
C MET A 155 -15.92 13.24 -2.94
N PHE A 156 -15.46 12.46 -1.97
CA PHE A 156 -15.95 12.51 -0.61
C PHE A 156 -15.73 13.90 0.02
N SER A 157 -14.54 14.48 -0.10
CA SER A 157 -14.23 15.80 0.44
C SER A 157 -15.11 16.90 -0.19
N GLN A 158 -15.35 16.82 -1.48
CA GLN A 158 -16.23 17.77 -2.19
C GLN A 158 -17.68 17.62 -1.76
N MET A 159 -18.20 16.40 -1.63
CA MET A 159 -19.56 16.15 -1.14
C MET A 159 -19.73 16.55 0.32
N TRP A 160 -18.70 16.35 1.13
CA TRP A 160 -18.67 16.76 2.53
C TRP A 160 -18.62 18.28 2.67
N GLY A 161 -17.86 18.95 1.82
CA GLY A 161 -17.61 20.38 1.82
C GLY A 161 -16.36 20.81 2.58
N THR A 162 -15.41 19.87 2.86
CA THR A 162 -14.15 20.23 3.52
C THR A 162 -13.05 20.52 2.51
N PRO A 163 -12.30 21.63 2.65
CA PRO A 163 -11.08 21.89 1.89
C PRO A 163 -9.85 21.20 2.49
N ASN A 164 -9.95 20.66 3.71
CA ASN A 164 -8.83 20.18 4.51
C ASN A 164 -8.42 18.76 4.08
N VAL A 165 -7.90 18.62 2.88
CA VAL A 165 -7.38 17.36 2.34
C VAL A 165 -5.90 17.50 2.08
N GLU A 166 -5.09 16.71 2.79
CA GLU A 166 -3.64 16.72 2.69
C GLU A 166 -3.11 15.33 2.34
N THR A 167 -1.99 15.29 1.68
CA THR A 167 -1.32 14.06 1.28
C THR A 167 0.15 14.07 1.74
N THR A 168 0.81 12.93 1.67
CA THR A 168 2.26 12.87 1.92
C THR A 168 3.10 13.47 0.80
N GLU A 169 2.49 13.82 -0.33
CA GLU A 169 3.21 14.27 -1.54
C GLU A 169 4.07 15.53 -1.31
N PRO A 170 3.61 16.58 -0.60
CA PRO A 170 4.43 17.76 -0.31
C PRO A 170 5.74 17.43 0.42
N TYR A 171 5.71 16.43 1.28
CA TYR A 171 6.88 16.01 2.07
C TYR A 171 7.72 14.92 1.41
N CYS A 172 7.17 14.23 0.41
CA CYS A 172 7.79 13.07 -0.24
C CYS A 172 8.51 13.46 -1.54
N SER A 173 7.81 14.10 -2.46
CA SER A 173 8.28 14.26 -3.85
C SER A 173 8.14 15.67 -4.43
N SER A 174 7.67 16.65 -3.67
CA SER A 174 7.45 18.01 -4.20
C SER A 174 8.72 18.64 -4.78
N GLY A 175 9.86 18.52 -4.10
CA GLY A 175 11.12 19.07 -4.60
C GLY A 175 11.49 18.50 -5.97
N LYS A 176 11.36 17.18 -6.11
CA LYS A 176 11.58 16.50 -7.39
C LYS A 176 10.58 16.97 -8.46
N ASN A 177 9.30 17.03 -8.12
CA ASN A 177 8.26 17.41 -9.07
C ASN A 177 8.42 18.88 -9.54
N ILE A 178 8.79 19.79 -8.62
CA ILE A 178 9.09 21.17 -8.96
C ILE A 178 10.31 21.25 -9.89
N ALA A 179 11.37 20.51 -9.59
CA ALA A 179 12.56 20.48 -10.45
C ALA A 179 12.24 19.96 -11.86
N TYR A 180 11.45 18.91 -11.99
CA TYR A 180 11.02 18.42 -13.31
C TYR A 180 10.18 19.45 -14.07
N ASN A 181 9.26 20.14 -13.40
CA ASN A 181 8.47 21.19 -14.01
C ASN A 181 9.33 22.35 -14.53
N LEU A 182 10.31 22.76 -13.75
CA LEU A 182 11.19 23.87 -14.11
C LEU A 182 12.17 23.51 -15.23
N VAL A 183 12.71 22.30 -15.24
CA VAL A 183 13.76 21.90 -16.18
C VAL A 183 13.19 21.29 -17.46
N GLN A 184 12.13 20.49 -17.35
CA GLN A 184 11.59 19.72 -18.47
C GLN A 184 10.22 20.20 -18.95
N GLY A 185 9.57 21.11 -18.24
CA GLY A 185 8.25 21.64 -18.60
C GLY A 185 7.12 20.62 -18.46
N VAL A 186 7.36 19.47 -17.85
CA VAL A 186 6.34 18.43 -17.66
C VAL A 186 5.68 18.57 -16.30
N GLY A 187 4.36 18.71 -16.32
CA GLY A 187 3.56 18.76 -15.10
C GLY A 187 3.52 17.41 -14.39
N GLY A 188 3.83 17.43 -13.10
CA GLY A 188 3.61 16.29 -12.22
C GLY A 188 4.80 15.36 -12.01
N SER A 189 4.52 14.22 -11.41
CA SER A 189 5.50 13.20 -10.99
C SER A 189 6.04 12.39 -12.17
N GLY A 190 6.17 12.99 -13.35
CA GLY A 190 6.58 12.30 -14.55
C GLY A 190 7.89 11.56 -14.37
N ASN A 191 7.83 10.24 -14.48
CA ASN A 191 9.00 9.53 -14.89
C ASN A 191 9.19 9.90 -16.36
N SER A 192 10.17 10.71 -16.62
CA SER A 192 10.48 11.17 -17.98
C SER A 192 11.18 10.12 -18.83
N TYR A 193 11.44 8.95 -18.29
CA TYR A 193 12.00 7.82 -19.01
C TYR A 193 11.00 6.68 -19.12
N VAL A 194 11.06 5.98 -20.22
CA VAL A 194 10.41 4.69 -20.43
C VAL A 194 11.47 3.57 -20.37
N GLU A 195 11.04 2.32 -20.16
CA GLU A 195 11.96 1.19 -20.06
C GLU A 195 12.83 1.01 -21.32
N ASP A 196 12.34 1.46 -22.48
CA ASP A 196 13.10 1.43 -23.74
C ASP A 196 14.28 2.40 -23.71
N ASP A 197 14.14 3.56 -23.05
CA ASP A 197 15.26 4.49 -22.84
C ASP A 197 16.35 3.88 -21.95
N LEU A 198 15.96 3.07 -20.95
CA LEU A 198 16.91 2.33 -20.14
C LEU A 198 17.71 1.31 -20.96
N GLY A 199 17.09 0.69 -21.96
CA GLY A 199 17.79 -0.24 -22.86
C GLY A 199 18.70 0.43 -23.88
N ALA A 200 18.48 1.70 -24.19
CA ALA A 200 19.20 2.45 -25.22
C ALA A 200 20.37 3.28 -24.68
N ALA A 201 20.39 3.58 -23.37
CA ALA A 201 21.43 4.41 -22.78
C ALA A 201 22.75 3.65 -22.62
N GLU A 202 23.85 4.28 -23.04
CA GLU A 202 25.22 3.72 -22.88
C GLU A 202 25.82 4.03 -21.51
N LEU A 203 25.30 5.03 -20.81
CA LEU A 203 25.79 5.46 -19.49
C LEU A 203 24.62 5.81 -18.58
N TYR A 204 24.63 5.27 -17.37
CA TYR A 204 23.69 5.63 -16.29
C TYR A 204 24.45 6.32 -15.17
N VAL A 205 23.96 7.48 -14.77
CA VAL A 205 24.51 8.23 -13.63
C VAL A 205 23.48 8.26 -12.50
N TYR A 206 23.79 7.63 -11.39
CA TYR A 206 22.97 7.61 -10.19
C TYR A 206 23.54 8.59 -9.16
N ILE A 207 22.76 9.58 -8.77
CA ILE A 207 23.14 10.59 -7.77
C ILE A 207 22.12 10.54 -6.63
N GLY A 208 22.52 10.01 -5.47
CA GLY A 208 21.66 9.88 -4.29
C GLY A 208 20.49 8.91 -4.48
N ASP A 209 20.57 7.99 -5.44
CA ASP A 209 19.52 7.00 -5.76
C ASP A 209 20.02 5.57 -5.59
N ASN A 210 19.27 4.76 -4.86
CA ASN A 210 19.53 3.34 -4.66
C ASN A 210 18.44 2.51 -5.35
N GLN A 211 18.60 2.23 -6.64
CA GLN A 211 17.64 1.47 -7.44
C GLN A 211 17.46 0.05 -6.93
N ALA A 212 18.54 -0.59 -6.45
CA ALA A 212 18.49 -1.96 -5.95
C ALA A 212 17.50 -2.14 -4.79
N GLU A 213 17.32 -1.13 -3.96
CA GLU A 213 16.37 -1.16 -2.85
C GLU A 213 15.02 -0.54 -3.21
N THR A 214 15.02 0.57 -3.92
CA THR A 214 13.81 1.36 -4.15
C THR A 214 12.96 0.80 -5.29
N ARG A 215 13.61 0.34 -6.37
CA ARG A 215 12.96 -0.16 -7.59
C ARG A 215 13.71 -1.35 -8.18
N PRO A 216 13.88 -2.44 -7.43
CA PRO A 216 14.76 -3.54 -7.83
C PRO A 216 14.35 -4.25 -9.14
N VAL A 217 13.17 -4.02 -9.67
CA VAL A 217 12.75 -4.58 -10.96
C VAL A 217 13.42 -3.88 -12.15
N HIS A 218 13.92 -2.65 -11.96
CA HIS A 218 14.67 -1.88 -12.96
C HIS A 218 16.18 -2.07 -12.84
N PHE A 219 16.64 -2.70 -11.79
CA PHE A 219 18.05 -2.99 -11.53
C PHE A 219 18.43 -4.37 -12.04
#